data_83f3c22ceb5afa8ed99b36c6a6d0cf22
#
_entry.id   83f3c22ceb5afa8ed99b36c6a6d0cf22
#
_cell.length_a   1.000
_cell.length_b   1.000
_cell.length_c   1.000
_cell.angle_alpha   90.00
_cell.angle_beta   90.00
_cell.angle_gamma   90.00
#
_symmetry.space_group_name_H-M   'P 1'
#
loop_
_entity.id
_entity.type
_entity.pdbx_description
1 polymer ?
#
loop_
_entity_poly.entity_id
_entity_poly.type
_entity_poly.pdbx_seq_one_letter_code
_entity_poly.pdbx_strand_id
1 'polypeptide(L)'
;MQLGLINSAWAQAGRETSWGIRKTKEIGFDTIDIFADPLEIDARERRLIRDECRRQQLPIVSVCCVAVGLIDFNPSVQRFHIERAKAYLDLVYELEAKNLLLVLGEYIWNREVIPPAEQWRTALDNCRRLADHAQSLGLAIALELEPFPLSLLNSVDRMVAFLDEANHPALKANIDVSHLHLAHVGPKEVRKLQGKAIHVHISDCDGKVHGDLPPGRGVVDFLPYLREIKALGIDGAISIELEYSPEPDKVEEWVREAYDATDRLLEEAALRG
;
A
#
# COMPACT_ATOMS: atom_id res chain seq x y z
N MET A 1 7.03 -15.58 -2.69
CA MET A 1 6.93 -14.11 -2.74
C MET A 1 8.10 -13.49 -1.98
N GLN A 2 8.47 -12.26 -2.31
CA GLN A 2 9.49 -11.49 -1.58
C GLN A 2 8.87 -10.84 -0.34
N LEU A 3 9.64 -10.68 0.74
CA LEU A 3 9.21 -9.98 1.94
C LEU A 3 9.75 -8.56 1.92
N GLY A 4 8.87 -7.59 1.95
CA GLY A 4 9.16 -6.17 1.92
C GLY A 4 8.83 -5.45 3.22
N LEU A 5 9.27 -4.20 3.31
CA LEU A 5 8.92 -3.25 4.38
C LEU A 5 8.54 -1.91 3.76
N ILE A 6 7.47 -1.29 4.24
CA ILE A 6 7.20 0.12 3.97
C ILE A 6 8.10 0.97 4.88
N ASN A 7 8.84 1.90 4.30
CA ASN A 7 9.77 2.73 5.07
C ASN A 7 9.09 3.77 5.97
N SER A 8 7.75 3.87 5.95
CA SER A 8 6.98 4.68 6.91
C SER A 8 7.38 4.37 8.36
N ALA A 9 7.62 3.09 8.68
CA ALA A 9 8.11 2.67 10.00
C ALA A 9 9.32 3.47 10.48
N TRP A 10 10.28 3.71 9.58
CA TRP A 10 11.48 4.46 9.89
C TRP A 10 11.27 5.97 9.87
N ALA A 11 10.58 6.46 8.83
CA ALA A 11 10.34 7.89 8.62
C ALA A 11 9.51 8.50 9.75
N GLN A 12 8.45 7.85 10.17
CA GLN A 12 7.59 8.33 11.28
C GLN A 12 8.29 8.24 12.64
N ALA A 13 9.27 7.35 12.80
CA ALA A 13 10.13 7.30 13.97
C ALA A 13 11.31 8.30 13.89
N GLY A 14 11.34 9.20 12.90
CA GLY A 14 12.37 10.23 12.75
C GLY A 14 13.74 9.71 12.34
N ARG A 15 13.82 8.54 11.72
CA ARG A 15 15.08 7.97 11.22
C ARG A 15 15.43 8.52 9.85
N GLU A 16 16.71 8.77 9.59
CA GLU A 16 17.19 9.19 8.27
C GLU A 16 16.89 8.13 7.20
N THR A 17 16.52 8.57 6.00
CA THR A 17 16.15 7.69 4.89
C THR A 17 17.23 6.66 4.57
N SER A 18 18.49 7.11 4.44
CA SER A 18 19.62 6.20 4.13
C SER A 18 19.87 5.19 5.23
N TRP A 19 19.69 5.57 6.49
CA TRP A 19 19.78 4.65 7.61
C TRP A 19 18.68 3.59 7.56
N GLY A 20 17.42 4.03 7.32
CA GLY A 20 16.28 3.13 7.22
C GLY A 20 16.45 2.10 6.11
N ILE A 21 16.90 2.52 4.92
CA ILE A 21 17.16 1.61 3.78
C ILE A 21 18.21 0.56 4.16
N ARG A 22 19.35 0.97 4.74
CA ARG A 22 20.39 0.03 5.19
C ARG A 22 19.87 -0.94 6.25
N LYS A 23 19.11 -0.42 7.21
CA LYS A 23 18.58 -1.22 8.31
C LYS A 23 17.55 -2.24 7.81
N THR A 24 16.69 -1.87 6.84
CA THR A 24 15.77 -2.78 6.17
C THR A 24 16.54 -3.97 5.56
N LYS A 25 17.63 -3.69 4.84
CA LYS A 25 18.46 -4.77 4.28
C LYS A 25 19.18 -5.59 5.34
N GLU A 26 19.72 -4.96 6.36
CA GLU A 26 20.42 -5.63 7.48
C GLU A 26 19.52 -6.61 8.23
N ILE A 27 18.23 -6.28 8.40
CA ILE A 27 17.25 -7.16 9.04
C ILE A 27 16.97 -8.40 8.18
N GLY A 28 17.02 -8.29 6.86
CA GLY A 28 16.87 -9.41 5.96
C GLY A 28 15.78 -9.25 4.90
N PHE A 29 15.15 -8.09 4.81
CA PHE A 29 14.11 -7.82 3.80
C PHE A 29 14.66 -7.95 2.37
N ASP A 30 13.80 -8.43 1.46
CA ASP A 30 14.11 -8.59 0.05
C ASP A 30 13.84 -7.32 -0.75
N THR A 31 12.83 -6.54 -0.32
CA THR A 31 12.33 -5.35 -1.02
C THR A 31 11.95 -4.23 -0.04
N ILE A 32 11.68 -3.06 -0.58
CA ILE A 32 11.21 -1.90 0.18
C ILE A 32 10.12 -1.18 -0.60
N ASP A 33 9.12 -0.65 0.13
CA ASP A 33 8.17 0.32 -0.39
C ASP A 33 8.52 1.70 0.18
N ILE A 34 8.35 2.73 -0.63
CA ILE A 34 8.75 4.09 -0.27
C ILE A 34 7.53 4.93 0.08
N PHE A 35 7.54 5.42 1.31
CA PHE A 35 6.62 6.45 1.79
C PHE A 35 7.35 7.79 1.78
N ALA A 36 7.18 8.55 0.69
CA ALA A 36 7.80 9.86 0.52
C ALA A 36 6.96 10.72 -0.43
N ASP A 37 6.66 11.95 -0.05
CA ASP A 37 5.91 12.88 -0.89
C ASP A 37 6.84 13.57 -1.89
N PRO A 38 6.56 13.49 -3.22
CA PRO A 38 7.36 14.16 -4.23
C PRO A 38 7.36 15.70 -4.11
N LEU A 39 6.41 16.28 -3.38
CA LEU A 39 6.38 17.73 -3.12
C LEU A 39 7.25 18.13 -1.92
N GLU A 40 7.59 17.18 -1.04
CA GLU A 40 8.38 17.41 0.18
C GLU A 40 9.86 17.05 0.01
N ILE A 41 10.17 16.13 -0.91
CA ILE A 41 11.55 15.69 -1.17
C ILE A 41 12.15 16.35 -2.41
N ASP A 42 13.37 16.80 -2.29
CA ASP A 42 14.12 17.38 -3.41
C ASP A 42 14.78 16.32 -4.32
N ALA A 43 15.36 16.76 -5.43
CA ALA A 43 16.06 15.87 -6.37
C ALA A 43 17.29 15.18 -5.76
N ARG A 44 17.87 15.71 -4.68
CA ARG A 44 19.00 15.10 -3.98
C ARG A 44 18.49 13.89 -3.18
N GLU A 45 17.39 14.07 -2.44
CA GLU A 45 16.78 12.99 -1.66
C GLU A 45 16.27 11.85 -2.55
N ARG A 46 15.63 12.17 -3.68
CA ARG A 46 15.19 11.16 -4.66
C ARG A 46 16.36 10.32 -5.18
N ARG A 47 17.48 10.96 -5.53
CA ARG A 47 18.69 10.24 -5.92
C ARG A 47 19.27 9.42 -4.78
N LEU A 48 19.28 9.94 -3.55
CA LEU A 48 19.75 9.22 -2.39
C LEU A 48 18.96 7.93 -2.16
N ILE A 49 17.63 7.99 -2.21
CA ILE A 49 16.75 6.82 -2.07
C ILE A 49 17.12 5.78 -3.14
N ARG A 50 17.07 6.16 -4.41
CA ARG A 50 17.37 5.25 -5.52
C ARG A 50 18.77 4.62 -5.41
N ASP A 51 19.78 5.44 -5.21
CA ASP A 51 21.16 5.01 -5.25
C ASP A 51 21.52 4.18 -4.00
N GLU A 52 20.91 4.47 -2.82
CA GLU A 52 21.09 3.65 -1.63
C GLU A 52 20.39 2.30 -1.78
N CYS A 53 19.15 2.25 -2.28
CA CYS A 53 18.45 1.01 -2.54
C CYS A 53 19.22 0.12 -3.55
N ARG A 54 19.76 0.70 -4.61
CA ARG A 54 20.61 -0.03 -5.57
C ARG A 54 21.88 -0.57 -4.91
N ARG A 55 22.56 0.23 -4.07
CA ARG A 55 23.79 -0.17 -3.36
C ARG A 55 23.52 -1.34 -2.42
N GLN A 56 22.37 -1.32 -1.76
CA GLN A 56 21.95 -2.38 -0.84
C GLN A 56 21.34 -3.61 -1.57
N GLN A 57 21.18 -3.56 -2.89
CA GLN A 57 20.44 -4.59 -3.63
C GLN A 57 19.05 -4.84 -3.03
N LEU A 58 18.34 -3.76 -2.72
CA LEU A 58 17.00 -3.72 -2.14
C LEU A 58 16.04 -3.08 -3.15
N PRO A 59 15.41 -3.86 -4.04
CA PRO A 59 14.50 -3.32 -5.04
C PRO A 59 13.33 -2.57 -4.40
N ILE A 60 12.98 -1.41 -5.00
CA ILE A 60 11.77 -0.67 -4.63
C ILE A 60 10.60 -1.27 -5.39
N VAL A 61 9.55 -1.69 -4.68
CA VAL A 61 8.36 -2.28 -5.31
C VAL A 61 7.27 -1.24 -5.51
N SER A 62 6.98 -0.45 -4.49
CA SER A 62 5.90 0.53 -4.51
C SER A 62 6.34 1.89 -3.98
N VAL A 63 5.61 2.94 -4.36
CA VAL A 63 5.60 4.23 -3.67
C VAL A 63 4.17 4.47 -3.17
N CYS A 64 4.03 4.84 -1.89
CA CYS A 64 2.72 4.98 -1.25
C CYS A 64 2.22 6.42 -1.34
N CYS A 65 0.99 6.60 -1.82
CA CYS A 65 0.32 7.89 -1.99
C CYS A 65 -1.06 7.90 -1.35
N VAL A 66 -1.22 8.69 -0.30
CA VAL A 66 -2.54 9.02 0.25
C VAL A 66 -3.08 10.25 -0.46
N ALA A 67 -4.15 10.09 -1.24
CA ALA A 67 -4.71 11.14 -2.11
C ALA A 67 -6.12 11.56 -1.64
N VAL A 68 -6.21 12.06 -0.43
CA VAL A 68 -7.43 12.41 0.31
C VAL A 68 -8.44 13.25 -0.50
N GLY A 69 -7.98 14.10 -1.40
CA GLY A 69 -8.83 15.01 -2.14
C GLY A 69 -9.18 14.58 -3.57
N LEU A 70 -8.87 13.35 -3.99
CA LEU A 70 -9.23 12.88 -5.34
C LEU A 70 -10.73 12.88 -5.59
N ILE A 71 -11.53 12.71 -4.55
CA ILE A 71 -13.00 12.70 -4.62
C ILE A 71 -13.65 13.87 -3.87
N ASP A 72 -12.88 14.90 -3.53
CA ASP A 72 -13.41 16.10 -2.88
C ASP A 72 -14.51 16.74 -3.73
N PHE A 73 -15.49 17.41 -3.10
CA PHE A 73 -16.54 18.14 -3.81
C PHE A 73 -16.01 19.39 -4.52
N ASN A 74 -14.83 19.89 -4.10
CA ASN A 74 -14.20 21.07 -4.70
C ASN A 74 -13.29 20.65 -5.88
N PRO A 75 -13.61 21.06 -7.13
CA PRO A 75 -12.81 20.70 -8.29
C PRO A 75 -11.35 21.19 -8.24
N SER A 76 -11.05 22.25 -7.47
CA SER A 76 -9.68 22.74 -7.31
C SER A 76 -8.86 21.81 -6.42
N VAL A 77 -9.46 21.25 -5.38
CA VAL A 77 -8.84 20.23 -4.53
C VAL A 77 -8.59 18.95 -5.34
N GLN A 78 -9.60 18.49 -6.12
CA GLN A 78 -9.42 17.34 -7.02
C GLN A 78 -8.24 17.56 -7.98
N ARG A 79 -8.17 18.73 -8.66
CA ARG A 79 -7.06 19.03 -9.58
C ARG A 79 -5.70 18.98 -8.90
N PHE A 80 -5.58 19.56 -7.69
CA PHE A 80 -4.34 19.50 -6.93
C PHE A 80 -3.92 18.05 -6.66
N HIS A 81 -4.86 17.23 -6.18
CA HIS A 81 -4.54 15.82 -5.86
C HIS A 81 -4.27 14.96 -7.09
N ILE A 82 -4.90 15.25 -8.23
CA ILE A 82 -4.56 14.60 -9.51
C ILE A 82 -3.12 14.94 -9.92
N GLU A 83 -2.73 16.20 -9.90
CA GLU A 83 -1.36 16.60 -10.29
C GLU A 83 -0.32 16.09 -9.27
N ARG A 84 -0.67 16.08 -7.97
CA ARG A 84 0.19 15.48 -6.94
C ARG A 84 0.34 13.97 -7.17
N ALA A 85 -0.74 13.22 -7.44
CA ALA A 85 -0.66 11.78 -7.72
C ALA A 85 0.11 11.46 -9.02
N LYS A 86 0.05 12.33 -10.04
CA LYS A 86 0.93 12.22 -11.21
C LYS A 86 2.40 12.41 -10.83
N ALA A 87 2.71 13.40 -9.98
CA ALA A 87 4.08 13.57 -9.49
C ALA A 87 4.58 12.35 -8.70
N TYR A 88 3.69 11.65 -7.99
CA TYR A 88 4.01 10.35 -7.40
C TYR A 88 4.32 9.27 -8.46
N LEU A 89 3.55 9.19 -9.54
CA LEU A 89 3.83 8.27 -10.64
C LEU A 89 5.18 8.58 -11.31
N ASP A 90 5.50 9.86 -11.50
CA ASP A 90 6.81 10.28 -11.99
C ASP A 90 7.93 9.87 -11.01
N LEU A 91 7.68 9.96 -9.68
CA LEU A 91 8.61 9.48 -8.67
C LEU A 91 8.77 7.95 -8.72
N VAL A 92 7.67 7.19 -8.88
CA VAL A 92 7.72 5.73 -9.09
C VAL A 92 8.65 5.38 -10.24
N TYR A 93 8.51 6.10 -11.37
CA TYR A 93 9.36 5.92 -12.55
C TYR A 93 10.83 6.29 -12.27
N GLU A 94 11.09 7.43 -11.61
CA GLU A 94 12.43 7.90 -11.27
C GLU A 94 13.16 6.95 -10.30
N LEU A 95 12.41 6.37 -9.36
CA LEU A 95 12.92 5.40 -8.38
C LEU A 95 13.02 3.97 -8.94
N GLU A 96 12.58 3.74 -10.19
CA GLU A 96 12.53 2.40 -10.82
C GLU A 96 11.64 1.41 -10.04
N ALA A 97 10.64 1.92 -9.32
CA ALA A 97 9.64 1.12 -8.65
C ALA A 97 8.63 0.55 -9.67
N LYS A 98 7.80 -0.41 -9.25
CA LYS A 98 6.90 -1.13 -10.16
C LYS A 98 5.48 -0.56 -10.18
N ASN A 99 5.01 -0.02 -9.06
CA ASN A 99 3.66 0.48 -8.94
C ASN A 99 3.53 1.66 -7.96
N LEU A 100 2.43 2.39 -8.10
CA LEU A 100 1.95 3.35 -7.12
C LEU A 100 0.89 2.67 -6.26
N LEU A 101 1.08 2.61 -4.94
CA LEU A 101 -0.02 2.34 -4.02
C LEU A 101 -0.84 3.63 -3.88
N LEU A 102 -2.15 3.54 -4.06
CA LEU A 102 -3.04 4.70 -4.04
C LEU A 102 -4.21 4.50 -3.10
N VAL A 103 -4.26 5.34 -2.06
CA VAL A 103 -5.39 5.50 -1.15
C VAL A 103 -6.27 6.65 -1.63
N LEU A 104 -7.58 6.44 -1.78
CA LEU A 104 -8.51 7.47 -2.27
C LEU A 104 -8.89 8.51 -1.20
N GLY A 105 -8.79 8.18 0.08
CA GLY A 105 -8.86 9.12 1.21
C GLY A 105 -10.24 9.61 1.63
N GLU A 106 -11.32 9.03 1.15
CA GLU A 106 -12.71 9.41 1.47
C GLU A 106 -13.12 9.23 2.93
N TYR A 107 -12.37 8.48 3.68
CA TYR A 107 -12.63 8.16 5.09
C TYR A 107 -12.43 9.32 6.08
N ILE A 108 -11.94 10.46 5.63
CA ILE A 108 -11.80 11.66 6.49
C ILE A 108 -13.14 12.21 7.00
N TRP A 109 -14.26 11.85 6.33
CA TRP A 109 -15.58 12.26 6.74
C TRP A 109 -16.21 11.23 7.70
N ASN A 110 -16.82 11.69 8.78
CA ASN A 110 -17.56 10.82 9.68
C ASN A 110 -19.05 10.68 9.31
N ARG A 111 -19.48 11.35 8.23
CA ARG A 111 -20.81 11.28 7.64
C ARG A 111 -20.70 11.50 6.15
N GLU A 112 -21.64 10.96 5.39
CA GLU A 112 -21.76 11.25 3.96
C GLU A 112 -22.01 12.73 3.73
N VAL A 113 -21.12 13.35 2.95
CA VAL A 113 -21.20 14.76 2.54
C VAL A 113 -21.49 14.85 1.04
N ILE A 114 -20.96 13.90 0.28
CA ILE A 114 -21.14 13.78 -1.16
C ILE A 114 -21.95 12.50 -1.41
N PRO A 115 -23.00 12.54 -2.26
CA PRO A 115 -23.75 11.32 -2.59
C PRO A 115 -22.82 10.19 -3.09
N PRO A 116 -22.95 8.96 -2.60
CA PRO A 116 -22.04 7.86 -2.96
C PRO A 116 -21.89 7.61 -4.46
N ALA A 117 -22.95 7.79 -5.24
CA ALA A 117 -22.90 7.66 -6.70
C ALA A 117 -22.07 8.77 -7.37
N GLU A 118 -22.05 9.97 -6.79
CA GLU A 118 -21.19 11.06 -7.25
C GLU A 118 -19.73 10.81 -6.91
N GLN A 119 -19.45 10.36 -5.68
CA GLN A 119 -18.10 9.97 -5.28
C GLN A 119 -17.55 8.88 -6.22
N TRP A 120 -18.34 7.85 -6.48
CA TRP A 120 -17.98 6.75 -7.36
C TRP A 120 -17.60 7.22 -8.76
N ARG A 121 -18.47 8.04 -9.38
CA ARG A 121 -18.21 8.60 -10.71
C ARG A 121 -16.94 9.46 -10.73
N THR A 122 -16.79 10.36 -9.74
CA THR A 122 -15.60 11.22 -9.62
C THR A 122 -14.33 10.41 -9.44
N ALA A 123 -14.37 9.38 -8.60
CA ALA A 123 -13.24 8.47 -8.38
C ALA A 123 -12.87 7.73 -9.67
N LEU A 124 -13.85 7.17 -10.40
CA LEU A 124 -13.62 6.50 -11.68
C LEU A 124 -12.94 7.42 -12.70
N ASP A 125 -13.47 8.63 -12.88
CA ASP A 125 -12.93 9.59 -13.85
C ASP A 125 -11.50 10.00 -13.48
N ASN A 126 -11.23 10.27 -12.21
CA ASN A 126 -9.92 10.67 -11.75
C ASN A 126 -8.91 9.50 -11.75
N CYS A 127 -9.33 8.31 -11.34
CA CYS A 127 -8.48 7.13 -11.40
C CYS A 127 -8.14 6.73 -12.84
N ARG A 128 -9.06 6.84 -13.80
CA ARG A 128 -8.76 6.61 -15.22
C ARG A 128 -7.69 7.58 -15.74
N ARG A 129 -7.80 8.86 -15.40
CA ARG A 129 -6.80 9.87 -15.78
C ARG A 129 -5.42 9.57 -15.22
N LEU A 130 -5.35 9.09 -13.97
CA LEU A 130 -4.09 8.66 -13.37
C LEU A 130 -3.57 7.38 -14.01
N ALA A 131 -4.45 6.46 -14.34
CA ALA A 131 -4.11 5.20 -14.99
C ALA A 131 -3.57 5.41 -16.42
N ASP A 132 -4.12 6.38 -17.18
CA ASP A 132 -3.57 6.79 -18.48
C ASP A 132 -2.12 7.28 -18.32
N HIS A 133 -1.85 8.10 -17.29
CA HIS A 133 -0.50 8.56 -16.99
C HIS A 133 0.43 7.41 -16.58
N ALA A 134 -0.02 6.54 -15.67
CA ALA A 134 0.73 5.35 -15.26
C ALA A 134 1.08 4.45 -16.46
N GLN A 135 0.10 4.20 -17.33
CA GLN A 135 0.30 3.39 -18.54
C GLN A 135 1.34 4.01 -19.49
N SER A 136 1.34 5.35 -19.64
CA SER A 136 2.34 6.03 -20.46
C SER A 136 3.77 5.87 -19.96
N LEU A 137 3.94 5.63 -18.66
CA LEU A 137 5.21 5.34 -17.99
C LEU A 137 5.52 3.84 -17.89
N GLY A 138 4.62 2.97 -18.36
CA GLY A 138 4.76 1.51 -18.20
C GLY A 138 4.52 1.01 -16.76
N LEU A 139 3.79 1.78 -15.95
CA LEU A 139 3.53 1.52 -14.53
C LEU A 139 2.09 1.06 -14.30
N ALA A 140 1.83 0.55 -13.09
CA ALA A 140 0.50 0.25 -12.59
C ALA A 140 0.20 1.04 -11.31
N ILE A 141 -1.09 1.15 -10.99
CA ILE A 141 -1.61 1.70 -9.74
C ILE A 141 -2.27 0.55 -8.98
N ALA A 142 -1.84 0.30 -7.75
CA ALA A 142 -2.46 -0.62 -6.81
C ALA A 142 -3.38 0.19 -5.88
N LEU A 143 -4.70 0.06 -6.07
CA LEU A 143 -5.68 0.74 -5.22
C LEU A 143 -5.79 0.04 -3.88
N GLU A 144 -5.79 0.81 -2.80
CA GLU A 144 -5.96 0.32 -1.44
C GLU A 144 -7.44 0.13 -1.10
N LEU A 145 -7.74 -0.98 -0.43
CA LEU A 145 -9.01 -1.19 0.24
C LEU A 145 -8.88 -0.64 1.66
N GLU A 146 -9.73 0.31 2.03
CA GLU A 146 -9.73 0.94 3.34
C GLU A 146 -10.89 0.42 4.20
N PRO A 147 -10.67 0.02 5.47
CA PRO A 147 -11.67 -0.67 6.29
C PRO A 147 -12.72 0.26 6.91
N PHE A 148 -12.75 1.53 6.51
CA PHE A 148 -13.64 2.52 7.12
C PHE A 148 -15.04 2.49 6.51
N PRO A 149 -16.12 2.66 7.30
CA PRO A 149 -17.50 2.55 6.82
C PRO A 149 -17.84 3.46 5.64
N LEU A 150 -17.21 4.65 5.57
CA LEU A 150 -17.45 5.62 4.50
C LEU A 150 -16.44 5.54 3.36
N SER A 151 -15.46 4.65 3.44
CA SER A 151 -14.54 4.44 2.33
C SER A 151 -15.23 3.88 1.11
N LEU A 152 -14.92 4.44 -0.04
CA LEU A 152 -15.52 4.05 -1.31
C LEU A 152 -15.19 2.59 -1.65
N LEU A 153 -13.96 2.16 -1.36
CA LEU A 153 -13.44 0.81 -1.62
C LEU A 153 -13.26 0.04 -0.30
N ASN A 154 -14.33 -0.13 0.46
CA ASN A 154 -14.30 -0.76 1.79
C ASN A 154 -14.65 -2.26 1.81
N SER A 155 -14.72 -2.89 0.67
CA SER A 155 -14.92 -4.34 0.55
C SER A 155 -14.33 -4.87 -0.76
N VAL A 156 -14.04 -6.16 -0.79
CA VAL A 156 -13.54 -6.82 -2.02
C VAL A 156 -14.55 -6.70 -3.16
N ASP A 157 -15.86 -6.82 -2.90
CA ASP A 157 -16.88 -6.67 -3.93
C ASP A 157 -16.89 -5.27 -4.55
N ARG A 158 -16.72 -4.22 -3.72
CA ARG A 158 -16.62 -2.84 -4.22
C ARG A 158 -15.34 -2.63 -5.01
N MET A 159 -14.20 -3.15 -4.53
CA MET A 159 -12.94 -3.10 -5.27
C MET A 159 -13.06 -3.77 -6.65
N VAL A 160 -13.62 -4.98 -6.71
CA VAL A 160 -13.85 -5.69 -7.97
C VAL A 160 -14.76 -4.90 -8.90
N ALA A 161 -15.91 -4.42 -8.41
CA ALA A 161 -16.85 -3.62 -9.19
C ALA A 161 -16.19 -2.34 -9.74
N PHE A 162 -15.37 -1.66 -8.91
CA PHE A 162 -14.65 -0.45 -9.32
C PHE A 162 -13.65 -0.73 -10.43
N LEU A 163 -12.83 -1.76 -10.28
CA LEU A 163 -11.83 -2.15 -11.28
C LEU A 163 -12.48 -2.60 -12.59
N ASP A 164 -13.60 -3.34 -12.51
CA ASP A 164 -14.34 -3.79 -13.71
C ASP A 164 -14.99 -2.61 -14.43
N GLU A 165 -15.60 -1.66 -13.71
CA GLU A 165 -16.19 -0.47 -14.30
C GLU A 165 -15.10 0.50 -14.82
N ALA A 166 -13.98 0.67 -14.11
CA ALA A 166 -12.85 1.46 -14.59
C ALA A 166 -12.32 0.90 -15.92
N ASN A 167 -12.28 -0.43 -16.02
CA ASN A 167 -11.85 -1.18 -17.21
C ASN A 167 -10.51 -0.68 -17.78
N HIS A 168 -9.53 -0.46 -16.91
CA HIS A 168 -8.23 0.07 -17.29
C HIS A 168 -7.10 -0.88 -16.86
N PRO A 169 -6.20 -1.31 -17.76
CA PRO A 169 -5.19 -2.34 -17.47
C PRO A 169 -4.17 -1.92 -16.40
N ALA A 170 -3.90 -0.62 -16.26
CA ALA A 170 -2.98 -0.09 -15.26
C ALA A 170 -3.61 0.07 -13.86
N LEU A 171 -4.94 -0.10 -13.71
CA LEU A 171 -5.59 -0.10 -12.40
C LEU A 171 -5.69 -1.53 -11.86
N LYS A 172 -5.17 -1.72 -10.67
CA LYS A 172 -5.08 -2.99 -9.96
C LYS A 172 -5.43 -2.77 -8.49
N ALA A 173 -5.52 -3.85 -7.72
CA ALA A 173 -5.73 -3.80 -6.28
C ALA A 173 -4.44 -4.07 -5.52
N ASN A 174 -4.29 -3.41 -4.36
CA ASN A 174 -3.52 -3.91 -3.23
C ASN A 174 -4.42 -4.80 -2.35
N ILE A 175 -3.83 -5.77 -1.70
CA ILE A 175 -4.48 -6.58 -0.68
C ILE A 175 -3.81 -6.24 0.64
N ASP A 176 -4.48 -5.51 1.52
CA ASP A 176 -4.03 -5.37 2.90
C ASP A 176 -4.80 -6.34 3.81
N VAL A 177 -4.07 -7.23 4.50
CA VAL A 177 -4.68 -8.30 5.28
C VAL A 177 -5.35 -7.78 6.55
N SER A 178 -4.79 -6.74 7.19
CA SER A 178 -5.40 -6.13 8.37
C SER A 178 -6.68 -5.35 7.99
N HIS A 179 -6.68 -4.68 6.85
CA HIS A 179 -7.85 -3.98 6.33
C HIS A 179 -8.98 -4.96 6.00
N LEU A 180 -8.66 -6.08 5.37
CA LEU A 180 -9.66 -7.15 5.13
C LEU A 180 -10.26 -7.65 6.45
N HIS A 181 -9.42 -7.87 7.47
CA HIS A 181 -9.88 -8.32 8.78
C HIS A 181 -10.81 -7.28 9.45
N LEU A 182 -10.40 -6.00 9.46
CA LEU A 182 -11.19 -4.90 10.03
C LEU A 182 -12.50 -4.65 9.27
N ALA A 183 -12.49 -4.84 7.95
CA ALA A 183 -13.69 -4.78 7.11
C ALA A 183 -14.57 -6.04 7.21
N HIS A 184 -14.24 -7.00 8.08
CA HIS A 184 -14.93 -8.29 8.25
C HIS A 184 -15.01 -9.11 6.96
N VAL A 185 -14.02 -8.98 6.09
CA VAL A 185 -13.90 -9.73 4.84
C VAL A 185 -13.18 -11.05 5.11
N GLY A 186 -13.84 -12.17 4.88
CA GLY A 186 -13.26 -13.49 5.09
C GLY A 186 -12.21 -13.86 4.02
N PRO A 187 -11.25 -14.75 4.32
CA PRO A 187 -10.14 -15.11 3.44
C PRO A 187 -10.57 -15.54 2.04
N LYS A 188 -11.67 -16.29 1.91
CA LYS A 188 -12.18 -16.80 0.61
C LYS A 188 -12.57 -15.69 -0.37
N GLU A 189 -12.93 -14.51 0.14
CA GLU A 189 -13.31 -13.37 -0.69
C GLU A 189 -12.11 -12.85 -1.51
N VAL A 190 -10.88 -13.05 -1.03
CA VAL A 190 -9.64 -12.69 -1.70
C VAL A 190 -9.56 -13.28 -3.12
N ARG A 191 -10.16 -14.46 -3.34
CA ARG A 191 -10.20 -15.11 -4.67
C ARG A 191 -10.84 -14.25 -5.75
N LYS A 192 -11.76 -13.35 -5.40
CA LYS A 192 -12.41 -12.44 -6.34
C LYS A 192 -11.42 -11.46 -6.98
N LEU A 193 -10.25 -11.27 -6.37
CA LEU A 193 -9.18 -10.42 -6.89
C LEU A 193 -8.22 -11.15 -7.85
N GLN A 194 -8.56 -12.36 -8.28
CA GLN A 194 -7.75 -13.11 -9.26
C GLN A 194 -7.50 -12.29 -10.53
N GLY A 195 -6.22 -12.08 -10.87
CA GLY A 195 -5.78 -11.27 -12.02
C GLY A 195 -5.95 -9.75 -11.84
N LYS A 196 -6.49 -9.32 -10.70
CA LYS A 196 -6.71 -7.90 -10.37
C LYS A 196 -5.72 -7.36 -9.34
N ALA A 197 -5.25 -8.18 -8.39
CA ALA A 197 -4.27 -7.77 -7.38
C ALA A 197 -2.83 -7.94 -7.87
N ILE A 198 -1.95 -6.99 -7.49
CA ILE A 198 -0.54 -6.97 -7.85
C ILE A 198 0.40 -6.74 -6.68
N HIS A 199 -0.11 -6.31 -5.54
CA HIS A 199 0.67 -6.00 -4.35
C HIS A 199 -0.07 -6.45 -3.09
N VAL A 200 0.67 -6.67 -1.99
CA VAL A 200 0.10 -7.13 -0.72
C VAL A 200 0.77 -6.38 0.43
N HIS A 201 -0.03 -5.86 1.33
CA HIS A 201 0.41 -5.36 2.62
C HIS A 201 -0.01 -6.31 3.75
N ILE A 202 0.75 -6.30 4.82
CA ILE A 202 0.50 -7.10 6.00
C ILE A 202 0.88 -6.32 7.27
N SER A 203 -0.08 -6.16 8.15
CA SER A 203 0.08 -5.68 9.52
C SER A 203 -0.91 -6.38 10.41
N ASP A 204 -0.81 -6.20 11.72
CA ASP A 204 -1.79 -6.73 12.68
C ASP A 204 -2.62 -5.59 13.28
N CYS A 205 -3.74 -5.94 13.89
CA CYS A 205 -4.63 -4.99 14.56
C CYS A 205 -5.31 -5.66 15.77
N ASP A 206 -5.94 -4.86 16.60
CA ASP A 206 -6.74 -5.33 17.74
C ASP A 206 -8.16 -5.79 17.36
N GLY A 207 -8.47 -5.81 16.07
CA GLY A 207 -9.80 -6.12 15.53
C GLY A 207 -10.81 -4.98 15.61
N LYS A 208 -10.39 -3.78 16.01
CA LYS A 208 -11.27 -2.61 16.17
C LYS A 208 -10.67 -1.35 15.57
N VAL A 209 -9.38 -1.15 15.71
CA VAL A 209 -8.67 0.05 15.31
C VAL A 209 -7.60 -0.33 14.28
N HIS A 210 -7.49 0.48 13.25
CA HIS A 210 -6.39 0.45 12.31
C HIS A 210 -5.12 0.85 13.06
N GLY A 211 -4.24 -0.10 13.35
CA GLY A 211 -3.15 0.11 14.29
C GLY A 211 -1.77 -0.31 13.80
N ASP A 212 -1.67 -0.91 12.63
CA ASP A 212 -0.43 -1.35 11.97
C ASP A 212 0.61 -1.97 12.91
N LEU A 213 0.12 -2.92 13.72
CA LEU A 213 0.95 -3.64 14.68
C LEU A 213 1.83 -4.68 13.98
N PRO A 214 2.98 -5.04 14.57
CA PRO A 214 3.73 -6.20 14.14
C PRO A 214 2.85 -7.46 14.11
N PRO A 215 2.84 -8.25 13.03
CA PRO A 215 2.13 -9.53 12.97
C PRO A 215 2.42 -10.42 14.18
N GLY A 216 1.34 -10.89 14.82
CA GLY A 216 1.39 -11.66 16.06
C GLY A 216 1.15 -10.84 17.34
N ARG A 217 1.08 -9.52 17.27
CA ARG A 217 0.69 -8.66 18.41
C ARG A 217 -0.80 -8.38 18.50
N GLY A 218 -1.54 -8.68 17.46
CA GLY A 218 -2.97 -8.42 17.37
C GLY A 218 -3.80 -9.71 17.35
N VAL A 219 -4.88 -9.68 16.56
CA VAL A 219 -5.88 -10.75 16.50
C VAL A 219 -6.06 -11.35 15.11
N VAL A 220 -5.29 -10.93 14.12
CA VAL A 220 -5.44 -11.38 12.73
C VAL A 220 -4.94 -12.81 12.59
N ASP A 221 -5.80 -13.70 12.10
CA ASP A 221 -5.38 -15.04 11.65
C ASP A 221 -4.91 -14.96 10.19
N PHE A 222 -3.60 -14.81 10.00
CA PHE A 222 -2.98 -14.57 8.70
C PHE A 222 -2.99 -15.78 7.76
N LEU A 223 -2.79 -16.98 8.27
CA LEU A 223 -2.57 -18.17 7.44
C LEU A 223 -3.68 -18.46 6.43
N PRO A 224 -4.98 -18.35 6.79
CA PRO A 224 -6.05 -18.50 5.82
C PRO A 224 -5.99 -17.49 4.67
N TYR A 225 -5.66 -16.21 4.96
CA TYR A 225 -5.50 -15.18 3.93
C TYR A 225 -4.28 -15.46 3.03
N LEU A 226 -3.14 -15.78 3.63
CA LEU A 226 -1.91 -16.10 2.89
C LEU A 226 -2.08 -17.28 1.93
N ARG A 227 -2.84 -18.32 2.32
CA ARG A 227 -3.16 -19.45 1.44
C ARG A 227 -4.00 -19.02 0.24
N GLU A 228 -4.95 -18.11 0.42
CA GLU A 228 -5.74 -17.59 -0.69
C GLU A 228 -4.90 -16.64 -1.57
N ILE A 229 -4.07 -15.79 -0.99
CA ILE A 229 -3.11 -14.93 -1.73
C ILE A 229 -2.16 -15.79 -2.56
N LYS A 230 -1.64 -16.89 -2.01
CA LYS A 230 -0.83 -17.85 -2.78
C LYS A 230 -1.57 -18.39 -4.00
N ALA A 231 -2.85 -18.73 -3.82
CA ALA A 231 -3.67 -19.26 -4.90
C ALA A 231 -3.91 -18.25 -6.04
N LEU A 232 -3.80 -16.93 -5.76
CA LEU A 232 -3.88 -15.89 -6.79
C LEU A 232 -2.67 -15.87 -7.72
N GLY A 233 -1.54 -16.45 -7.32
CA GLY A 233 -0.31 -16.47 -8.11
C GLY A 233 0.28 -15.07 -8.34
N ILE A 234 0.18 -14.17 -7.37
CA ILE A 234 0.78 -12.84 -7.45
C ILE A 234 2.31 -12.99 -7.49
N ASP A 235 2.93 -12.51 -8.57
CA ASP A 235 4.37 -12.42 -8.69
C ASP A 235 4.84 -11.07 -8.16
N GLY A 236 5.11 -11.00 -6.85
CA GLY A 236 5.43 -9.73 -6.20
C GLY A 236 5.91 -9.89 -4.75
N ALA A 237 5.78 -8.80 -4.02
CA ALA A 237 6.13 -8.70 -2.61
C ALA A 237 4.88 -8.73 -1.72
N ILE A 238 5.11 -9.19 -0.49
CA ILE A 238 4.28 -8.89 0.67
C ILE A 238 5.08 -7.91 1.50
N SER A 239 4.60 -6.69 1.65
CA SER A 239 5.28 -5.64 2.40
C SER A 239 4.64 -5.47 3.77
N ILE A 240 5.47 -5.48 4.82
CA ILE A 240 5.02 -5.17 6.17
C ILE A 240 4.78 -3.68 6.27
N GLU A 241 3.61 -3.30 6.75
CA GLU A 241 3.23 -1.94 7.07
C GLU A 241 3.20 -1.75 8.58
N LEU A 242 4.02 -0.82 9.08
CA LEU A 242 4.05 -0.42 10.48
C LEU A 242 4.01 1.09 10.55
N GLU A 243 2.99 1.64 11.18
CA GLU A 243 2.81 3.07 11.28
C GLU A 243 2.54 3.50 12.74
N TYR A 244 2.88 4.76 13.03
CA TYR A 244 2.58 5.41 14.31
C TYR A 244 2.92 4.59 15.56
N SER A 245 4.09 3.91 15.55
CA SER A 245 4.56 3.17 16.72
C SER A 245 4.49 4.04 17.98
N PRO A 246 3.81 3.58 19.03
CA PRO A 246 3.75 4.30 20.31
C PRO A 246 5.11 4.38 21.00
N GLU A 247 6.10 3.60 20.55
CA GLU A 247 7.46 3.54 21.05
C GLU A 247 8.49 3.78 19.93
N PRO A 248 8.58 5.01 19.35
CA PRO A 248 9.44 5.28 18.20
C PRO A 248 10.92 5.00 18.45
N ASP A 249 11.36 5.05 19.70
CA ASP A 249 12.75 4.69 20.08
C ASP A 249 13.02 3.18 19.91
N LYS A 250 11.99 2.35 19.98
CA LYS A 250 12.06 0.89 19.84
C LYS A 250 11.61 0.40 18.46
N VAL A 251 11.46 1.28 17.49
CA VAL A 251 10.97 0.92 16.16
C VAL A 251 11.79 -0.18 15.50
N GLU A 252 13.09 -0.26 15.73
CA GLU A 252 13.93 -1.35 15.22
C GLU A 252 13.51 -2.71 15.79
N GLU A 253 13.18 -2.78 17.07
CA GLU A 253 12.69 -4.02 17.71
C GLU A 253 11.35 -4.44 17.10
N TRP A 254 10.46 -3.48 16.87
CA TRP A 254 9.16 -3.71 16.22
C TRP A 254 9.32 -4.26 14.80
N VAL A 255 10.21 -3.68 14.02
CA VAL A 255 10.44 -4.13 12.64
C VAL A 255 11.09 -5.51 12.60
N ARG A 256 12.04 -5.81 13.51
CA ARG A 256 12.62 -7.16 13.62
C ARG A 256 11.59 -8.21 14.02
N GLU A 257 10.76 -7.90 15.00
CA GLU A 257 9.66 -8.78 15.42
C GLU A 257 8.68 -9.05 14.29
N ALA A 258 8.27 -7.98 13.57
CA ALA A 258 7.38 -8.10 12.41
C ALA A 258 8.01 -8.92 11.29
N TYR A 259 9.30 -8.73 11.02
CA TYR A 259 10.05 -9.55 10.05
C TYR A 259 10.02 -11.03 10.44
N ASP A 260 10.45 -11.35 11.66
CA ASP A 260 10.57 -12.73 12.13
C ASP A 260 9.21 -13.46 12.15
N ALA A 261 8.14 -12.73 12.54
CA ALA A 261 6.79 -13.29 12.56
C ALA A 261 6.26 -13.53 11.14
N THR A 262 6.43 -12.55 10.25
CA THR A 262 5.94 -12.64 8.87
C THR A 262 6.71 -13.66 8.07
N ASP A 263 8.03 -13.73 8.22
CA ASP A 263 8.87 -14.72 7.52
C ASP A 263 8.41 -16.15 7.83
N ARG A 264 8.17 -16.47 9.12
CA ARG A 264 7.61 -17.76 9.54
C ARG A 264 6.23 -18.03 8.95
N LEU A 265 5.34 -17.03 8.94
CA LEU A 265 4.01 -17.16 8.33
C LEU A 265 4.09 -17.47 6.83
N LEU A 266 5.00 -16.80 6.12
CA LEU A 266 5.21 -17.03 4.69
C LEU A 266 5.81 -18.41 4.41
N GLU A 267 6.74 -18.89 5.26
CA GLU A 267 7.25 -20.27 5.17
C GLU A 267 6.13 -21.29 5.39
N GLU A 268 5.29 -21.13 6.42
CA GLU A 268 4.17 -22.03 6.70
C GLU A 268 3.11 -22.02 5.59
N ALA A 269 2.87 -20.86 4.98
CA ALA A 269 1.99 -20.74 3.82
C ALA A 269 2.65 -21.24 2.51
N ALA A 270 3.96 -21.62 2.54
CA ALA A 270 4.79 -21.96 1.40
C ALA A 270 4.81 -20.83 0.33
N LEU A 271 4.89 -19.58 0.78
CA LEU A 271 5.07 -18.36 -0.01
C LEU A 271 6.54 -17.88 -0.03
N ARG A 272 7.35 -18.34 0.94
CA ARG A 272 8.81 -18.23 0.93
C ARG A 272 9.39 -19.49 0.26
N GLY A 273 10.42 -19.35 -0.54
CA GLY A 273 11.13 -20.45 -1.18
C GLY A 273 12.50 -20.03 -1.62
#